data_93c46b4b17e16145de3b15b5cac45d39
#
_entry.id   93c46b4b17e16145de3b15b5cac45d39
#
_cell.length_a   1.000
_cell.length_b   1.000
_cell.length_c   1.000
_cell.angle_alpha   90.00
_cell.angle_beta   90.00
_cell.angle_gamma   90.00
#
_symmetry.space_group_name_H-M   'P 1'
#
loop_
_entity.id
_entity.type
_entity.pdbx_description
1 polymer ?
#
loop_
_entity_poly.entity_id
_entity_poly.type
_entity_poly.pdbx_seq_one_letter_code
_entity_poly.pdbx_strand_id
1 'polypeptide(L)'
;MSNEFVTRKGIKSLGGITFPLTGISATYTIVNTDYVIECTSGTFTVTLPTAVNVQGKQYVIKNVGTGTITVGTTLSQTIDGNNTISLSQNEVIEVVSNGSNWKIIGGVGSNIVSTDLRSGEVSVESFIGSPRIATVTLSPSLPNSNYSVTVTGGDARSWTIESKTASTFVINSNSNTALTNAVYWIVSTYS
;
A
#
# COMPACT_ATOMS: atom_id res chain seq x y z
N MET A 1 -40.86 9.07 4.75
CA MET A 1 -40.33 10.13 5.62
C MET A 1 -38.87 9.78 5.90
N SER A 2 -37.96 10.70 5.65
CA SER A 2 -36.54 10.51 6.00
C SER A 2 -36.42 10.60 7.52
N ASN A 3 -35.83 9.57 8.16
CA ASN A 3 -35.51 9.57 9.58
C ASN A 3 -34.13 10.23 9.80
N GLU A 4 -33.88 11.36 9.17
CA GLU A 4 -32.63 12.07 9.27
C GLU A 4 -32.60 12.91 10.56
N PHE A 5 -31.57 12.72 11.38
CA PHE A 5 -31.29 13.55 12.53
C PHE A 5 -30.32 14.67 12.13
N VAL A 6 -30.86 15.86 11.95
CA VAL A 6 -30.06 17.04 11.54
C VAL A 6 -29.72 17.90 12.75
N THR A 7 -28.41 18.13 13.00
CA THR A 7 -27.94 19.05 14.04
C THR A 7 -27.27 20.27 13.38
N ARG A 8 -27.53 21.49 13.91
CA ARG A 8 -26.92 22.72 13.42
C ARG A 8 -25.58 23.08 14.08
N LYS A 9 -25.24 22.45 15.21
CA LYS A 9 -24.04 22.77 16.02
C LYS A 9 -23.14 21.56 16.31
N GLY A 10 -23.35 20.47 15.61
CA GLY A 10 -22.61 19.22 15.85
C GLY A 10 -23.23 18.35 16.94
N ILE A 11 -22.66 17.17 17.17
CA ILE A 11 -23.09 16.18 18.14
C ILE A 11 -22.02 16.12 19.24
N LYS A 12 -22.41 16.28 20.52
CA LYS A 12 -21.58 15.98 21.67
C LYS A 12 -22.08 14.69 22.30
N SER A 13 -21.28 13.62 22.21
CA SER A 13 -21.51 12.39 22.93
C SER A 13 -20.68 12.40 24.23
N LEU A 14 -21.32 12.05 25.36
CA LEU A 14 -20.62 11.86 26.67
C LEU A 14 -20.14 10.42 26.85
N GLY A 15 -20.52 9.52 25.93
CA GLY A 15 -20.03 8.15 25.81
C GLY A 15 -19.49 7.91 24.41
N GLY A 16 -19.19 6.67 24.06
CA GLY A 16 -18.79 6.30 22.70
C GLY A 16 -19.91 6.45 21.67
N ILE A 17 -19.55 6.51 20.40
CA ILE A 17 -20.46 6.35 19.28
C ILE A 17 -20.24 4.95 18.72
N THR A 18 -21.33 4.17 18.56
CA THR A 18 -21.27 2.84 17.96
C THR A 18 -21.71 2.94 16.50
N PHE A 19 -20.88 2.41 15.63
CA PHE A 19 -21.20 2.30 14.21
C PHE A 19 -21.47 0.83 13.84
N PRO A 20 -22.37 0.54 12.86
CA PRO A 20 -22.59 -0.81 12.37
C PRO A 20 -21.30 -1.42 11.81
N LEU A 21 -21.02 -2.68 12.17
CA LEU A 21 -19.96 -3.51 11.62
C LEU A 21 -20.58 -4.74 10.96
N THR A 22 -20.32 -4.93 9.67
CA THR A 22 -20.82 -6.04 8.86
C THR A 22 -19.65 -6.93 8.43
N GLY A 23 -19.59 -8.16 8.97
CA GLY A 23 -18.61 -9.17 8.58
C GLY A 23 -19.06 -9.91 7.31
N ILE A 24 -18.18 -9.99 6.29
CA ILE A 24 -18.47 -10.64 5.02
C ILE A 24 -17.33 -11.59 4.60
N SER A 25 -17.67 -12.62 3.82
CA SER A 25 -16.70 -13.60 3.29
C SER A 25 -16.89 -13.89 1.80
N ALA A 26 -17.71 -13.11 1.10
CA ALA A 26 -18.02 -13.23 -0.33
C ALA A 26 -18.34 -11.85 -0.92
N THR A 27 -18.44 -11.78 -2.25
CA THR A 27 -18.83 -10.56 -2.98
C THR A 27 -20.03 -9.88 -2.34
N TYR A 28 -19.88 -8.59 -2.09
CA TYR A 28 -20.88 -7.80 -1.37
C TYR A 28 -21.03 -6.41 -1.97
N THR A 29 -22.27 -5.94 -2.04
CA THR A 29 -22.57 -4.55 -2.36
C THR A 29 -22.98 -3.84 -1.08
N ILE A 30 -22.22 -2.81 -0.71
CA ILE A 30 -22.48 -2.00 0.49
C ILE A 30 -23.84 -1.33 0.40
N VAL A 31 -24.59 -1.35 1.48
CA VAL A 31 -25.89 -0.71 1.59
C VAL A 31 -25.84 0.52 2.49
N ASN A 32 -26.91 1.33 2.45
CA ASN A 32 -26.92 2.63 3.14
C ASN A 32 -26.85 2.52 4.68
N THR A 33 -27.19 1.37 5.25
CA THR A 33 -27.13 1.11 6.70
C THR A 33 -25.77 0.63 7.17
N ASP A 34 -24.87 0.29 6.27
CA ASP A 34 -23.50 -0.12 6.60
C ASP A 34 -22.64 1.09 6.99
N TYR A 35 -21.59 0.81 7.76
CA TYR A 35 -20.50 1.77 8.01
C TYR A 35 -19.14 1.09 7.94
N VAL A 36 -18.90 0.05 8.75
CA VAL A 36 -17.67 -0.75 8.70
C VAL A 36 -17.94 -2.09 8.05
N ILE A 37 -17.20 -2.42 7.01
CA ILE A 37 -17.22 -3.73 6.34
C ILE A 37 -15.94 -4.47 6.68
N GLU A 38 -16.06 -5.61 7.33
CA GLU A 38 -14.94 -6.48 7.66
C GLU A 38 -14.94 -7.69 6.72
N CYS A 39 -13.94 -7.77 5.84
CA CYS A 39 -13.76 -8.90 4.92
C CYS A 39 -12.95 -9.99 5.64
N THR A 40 -13.62 -11.09 6.01
CA THR A 40 -13.07 -12.08 6.97
C THR A 40 -12.26 -13.18 6.30
N SER A 41 -12.51 -13.51 5.02
CA SER A 41 -11.78 -14.55 4.30
C SER A 41 -12.02 -14.47 2.79
N GLY A 42 -11.13 -15.08 1.99
CA GLY A 42 -11.28 -15.21 0.55
C GLY A 42 -10.81 -14.01 -0.27
N THR A 43 -10.90 -14.17 -1.60
CA THR A 43 -10.62 -13.13 -2.59
C THR A 43 -11.92 -12.82 -3.32
N PHE A 44 -12.42 -11.59 -3.18
CA PHE A 44 -13.70 -11.17 -3.77
C PHE A 44 -13.78 -9.66 -3.92
N THR A 45 -14.89 -9.19 -4.50
CA THR A 45 -15.16 -7.77 -4.71
C THR A 45 -16.17 -7.23 -3.71
N VAL A 46 -15.85 -6.07 -3.13
CA VAL A 46 -16.76 -5.21 -2.38
C VAL A 46 -17.10 -4.02 -3.25
N THR A 47 -18.39 -3.80 -3.50
CA THR A 47 -18.86 -2.71 -4.36
C THR A 47 -19.42 -1.58 -3.53
N LEU A 48 -18.87 -0.38 -3.67
CA LEU A 48 -19.42 0.85 -3.10
C LEU A 48 -20.74 1.21 -3.82
N PRO A 49 -21.75 1.67 -3.10
CA PRO A 49 -23.00 2.15 -3.71
C PRO A 49 -22.74 3.43 -4.52
N THR A 50 -23.80 4.00 -5.09
CA THR A 50 -23.66 5.27 -5.78
C THR A 50 -23.24 6.39 -4.81
N ALA A 51 -22.24 7.16 -5.22
CA ALA A 51 -21.80 8.37 -4.52
C ALA A 51 -22.74 9.57 -4.77
N VAL A 52 -23.64 9.45 -5.75
CA VAL A 52 -24.56 10.54 -6.13
C VAL A 52 -25.62 10.74 -5.08
N ASN A 53 -25.89 11.98 -4.72
CA ASN A 53 -26.88 12.42 -3.72
C ASN A 53 -26.61 11.94 -2.27
N VAL A 54 -25.36 11.50 -1.98
CA VAL A 54 -24.95 11.07 -0.64
C VAL A 54 -23.65 11.75 -0.20
N GLN A 55 -23.43 13.00 -0.60
CA GLN A 55 -22.25 13.78 -0.24
C GLN A 55 -22.00 13.74 1.28
N GLY A 56 -20.76 13.43 1.68
CA GLY A 56 -20.35 13.27 3.07
C GLY A 56 -20.60 11.89 3.67
N LYS A 57 -21.31 10.97 2.96
CA LYS A 57 -21.45 9.59 3.41
C LYS A 57 -20.08 8.91 3.41
N GLN A 58 -19.78 8.19 4.48
CA GLN A 58 -18.51 7.48 4.69
C GLN A 58 -18.73 5.99 4.83
N TYR A 59 -17.72 5.21 4.40
CA TYR A 59 -17.60 3.78 4.64
C TYR A 59 -16.14 3.42 4.96
N VAL A 60 -15.98 2.41 5.80
CA VAL A 60 -14.68 1.81 6.14
C VAL A 60 -14.70 0.36 5.67
N ILE A 61 -13.72 -0.05 4.87
CA ILE A 61 -13.57 -1.42 4.41
C ILE A 61 -12.23 -1.96 4.93
N LYS A 62 -12.28 -3.01 5.73
CA LYS A 62 -11.12 -3.67 6.33
C LYS A 62 -11.00 -5.09 5.81
N ASN A 63 -9.84 -5.45 5.30
CA ASN A 63 -9.51 -6.84 4.97
C ASN A 63 -8.74 -7.48 6.14
N VAL A 64 -9.36 -8.42 6.85
CA VAL A 64 -8.70 -9.23 7.89
C VAL A 64 -8.34 -10.63 7.39
N GLY A 65 -8.89 -11.02 6.24
CA GLY A 65 -8.60 -12.31 5.58
C GLY A 65 -7.27 -12.33 4.83
N THR A 66 -6.81 -13.51 4.47
CA THR A 66 -5.53 -13.71 3.74
C THR A 66 -5.63 -13.44 2.23
N GLY A 67 -6.85 -13.39 1.67
CA GLY A 67 -7.07 -13.09 0.24
C GLY A 67 -7.01 -11.59 -0.07
N THR A 68 -7.03 -11.26 -1.35
CA THR A 68 -7.08 -9.86 -1.83
C THR A 68 -8.53 -9.44 -2.01
N ILE A 69 -8.91 -8.31 -1.43
CA ILE A 69 -10.22 -7.70 -1.61
C ILE A 69 -10.11 -6.59 -2.66
N THR A 70 -10.96 -6.65 -3.67
CA THR A 70 -11.09 -5.58 -4.65
C THR A 70 -12.25 -4.68 -4.26
N VAL A 71 -11.98 -3.42 -3.94
CA VAL A 71 -13.02 -2.42 -3.72
C VAL A 71 -13.32 -1.72 -5.04
N GLY A 72 -14.54 -1.88 -5.53
CA GLY A 72 -15.03 -1.26 -6.76
C GLY A 72 -16.17 -0.28 -6.51
N THR A 73 -16.65 0.35 -7.58
CA THR A 73 -17.76 1.28 -7.55
C THR A 73 -18.89 0.83 -8.46
N THR A 74 -20.08 1.36 -8.28
CA THR A 74 -21.19 1.22 -9.22
C THR A 74 -21.06 2.23 -10.35
N LEU A 75 -21.61 1.89 -11.52
CA LEU A 75 -21.59 2.73 -12.73
C LEU A 75 -20.16 3.13 -13.14
N SER A 76 -19.97 4.30 -13.71
CA SER A 76 -18.66 4.82 -14.12
C SER A 76 -18.02 5.72 -13.05
N GLN A 77 -18.33 5.48 -11.78
CA GLN A 77 -17.75 6.25 -10.67
C GLN A 77 -16.34 5.76 -10.35
N THR A 78 -15.57 6.56 -9.62
CA THR A 78 -14.17 6.27 -9.28
C THR A 78 -13.90 6.45 -7.80
N ILE A 79 -12.81 5.83 -7.33
CA ILE A 79 -12.20 6.05 -6.02
C ILE A 79 -10.88 6.78 -6.27
N ASP A 80 -10.81 8.08 -5.98
CA ASP A 80 -9.67 8.95 -6.31
C ASP A 80 -9.18 8.84 -7.77
N GLY A 81 -10.13 8.69 -8.71
CA GLY A 81 -9.82 8.53 -10.14
C GLY A 81 -9.59 7.09 -10.60
N ASN A 82 -9.48 6.13 -9.70
CA ASN A 82 -9.32 4.71 -10.04
C ASN A 82 -10.67 4.00 -10.06
N ASN A 83 -10.83 3.01 -10.95
CA ASN A 83 -12.04 2.20 -11.02
C ASN A 83 -12.15 1.23 -9.84
N THR A 84 -11.01 0.76 -9.35
CA THR A 84 -10.92 -0.19 -8.22
C THR A 84 -9.69 0.09 -7.37
N ILE A 85 -9.75 -0.34 -6.11
CA ILE A 85 -8.63 -0.36 -5.15
C ILE A 85 -8.51 -1.80 -4.64
N SER A 86 -7.29 -2.31 -4.54
CA SER A 86 -7.02 -3.63 -3.94
C SER A 86 -6.57 -3.46 -2.49
N LEU A 87 -7.10 -4.30 -1.61
CA LEU A 87 -6.70 -4.39 -0.20
C LEU A 87 -6.10 -5.75 0.07
N SER A 88 -4.84 -5.79 0.44
CA SER A 88 -4.15 -6.98 0.96
C SER A 88 -4.58 -7.27 2.40
N GLN A 89 -4.15 -8.39 2.95
CA GLN A 89 -4.43 -8.72 4.35
C GLN A 89 -3.99 -7.58 5.30
N ASN A 90 -4.84 -7.28 6.27
CA ASN A 90 -4.67 -6.20 7.27
C ASN A 90 -4.74 -4.78 6.72
N GLU A 91 -4.96 -4.57 5.42
CA GLU A 91 -5.20 -3.23 4.88
C GLU A 91 -6.64 -2.76 5.14
N VAL A 92 -6.80 -1.45 5.16
CA VAL A 92 -8.07 -0.76 5.38
C VAL A 92 -8.15 0.47 4.48
N ILE A 93 -9.35 0.80 4.03
CA ILE A 93 -9.63 2.04 3.31
C ILE A 93 -10.84 2.72 3.95
N GLU A 94 -10.74 4.02 4.16
CA GLU A 94 -11.86 4.87 4.54
C GLU A 94 -12.17 5.81 3.39
N VAL A 95 -13.42 5.81 2.94
CA VAL A 95 -13.87 6.59 1.79
C VAL A 95 -15.02 7.50 2.14
N VAL A 96 -15.09 8.66 1.48
CA VAL A 96 -16.20 9.61 1.58
C VAL A 96 -16.72 9.96 0.19
N SER A 97 -18.04 10.08 0.07
CA SER A 97 -18.65 10.60 -1.15
C SER A 97 -18.47 12.11 -1.26
N ASN A 98 -18.05 12.60 -2.45
CA ASN A 98 -18.07 14.03 -2.77
C ASN A 98 -19.33 14.46 -3.57
N GLY A 99 -20.32 13.57 -3.66
CA GLY A 99 -21.57 13.79 -4.41
C GLY A 99 -21.53 13.28 -5.86
N SER A 100 -20.37 12.83 -6.35
CA SER A 100 -20.19 12.29 -7.70
C SER A 100 -19.31 11.03 -7.73
N ASN A 101 -18.29 11.00 -6.92
CA ASN A 101 -17.30 9.94 -6.80
C ASN A 101 -16.92 9.71 -5.33
N TRP A 102 -16.17 8.66 -5.09
CA TRP A 102 -15.62 8.35 -3.77
C TRP A 102 -14.21 8.93 -3.64
N LYS A 103 -13.88 9.43 -2.44
CA LYS A 103 -12.57 9.97 -2.07
C LYS A 103 -12.01 9.19 -0.88
N ILE A 104 -10.73 8.82 -0.97
CA ILE A 104 -10.02 8.21 0.17
C ILE A 104 -9.68 9.32 1.16
N ILE A 105 -10.04 9.12 2.44
CA ILE A 105 -9.77 10.06 3.53
C ILE A 105 -8.96 9.42 4.66
N GLY A 106 -8.76 8.12 4.60
CA GLY A 106 -7.96 7.38 5.58
C GLY A 106 -7.69 5.94 5.17
N GLY A 107 -6.78 5.30 5.88
CA GLY A 107 -6.42 3.91 5.67
C GLY A 107 -5.16 3.71 4.82
N VAL A 108 -4.80 2.44 4.66
CA VAL A 108 -3.70 1.99 3.79
C VAL A 108 -4.35 1.39 2.55
N GLY A 109 -4.45 2.16 1.49
CA GLY A 109 -4.87 1.69 0.17
C GLY A 109 -3.67 1.73 -0.79
N SER A 110 -3.74 1.01 -1.90
CA SER A 110 -2.66 0.87 -2.88
C SER A 110 -2.23 2.16 -3.59
N ASN A 111 -2.83 3.31 -3.24
CA ASN A 111 -2.44 4.63 -3.73
C ASN A 111 -1.80 5.55 -2.68
N ILE A 112 -1.60 5.07 -1.45
CA ILE A 112 -0.60 5.70 -0.59
C ILE A 112 0.73 5.27 -1.19
N VAL A 113 1.49 6.21 -1.71
CA VAL A 113 2.87 5.99 -2.16
C VAL A 113 3.63 5.39 -0.99
N SER A 114 3.58 4.06 -0.89
CA SER A 114 4.45 3.31 -0.01
C SER A 114 5.83 3.49 -0.61
N THR A 115 6.62 4.38 -0.05
CA THR A 115 8.06 4.32 -0.26
C THR A 115 8.49 2.98 0.30
N ASP A 116 8.61 1.97 -0.58
CA ASP A 116 9.09 0.66 -0.19
C ASP A 116 10.57 0.82 0.19
N LEU A 117 10.80 0.96 1.50
CA LEU A 117 12.13 1.09 2.06
C LEU A 117 12.63 -0.30 2.43
N ARG A 118 13.68 -0.75 1.78
CA ARG A 118 14.34 -2.03 2.07
C ARG A 118 15.81 -1.81 2.37
N SER A 119 16.35 -2.68 3.20
CA SER A 119 17.77 -2.66 3.53
C SER A 119 18.30 -4.08 3.69
N GLY A 120 19.60 -4.23 3.61
CA GLY A 120 20.25 -5.50 3.82
C GLY A 120 21.76 -5.37 3.87
N GLU A 121 22.39 -6.52 4.04
CA GLU A 121 23.82 -6.70 4.06
C GLU A 121 24.27 -7.60 2.92
N VAL A 122 25.45 -7.34 2.37
CA VAL A 122 26.16 -8.20 1.42
C VAL A 122 27.48 -8.58 2.05
N SER A 123 27.71 -9.88 2.24
CA SER A 123 28.95 -10.39 2.81
C SER A 123 30.12 -10.19 1.85
N VAL A 124 31.33 -10.16 2.38
CA VAL A 124 32.57 -9.94 1.60
C VAL A 124 32.79 -11.00 0.53
N GLU A 125 32.38 -12.25 0.80
CA GLU A 125 32.53 -13.37 -0.13
C GLU A 125 31.61 -13.26 -1.35
N SER A 126 30.55 -12.50 -1.26
CA SER A 126 29.60 -12.26 -2.37
C SER A 126 30.20 -11.35 -3.45
N PHE A 127 31.27 -10.62 -3.12
CA PHE A 127 31.95 -9.75 -4.06
C PHE A 127 33.00 -10.54 -4.85
N ILE A 128 32.71 -10.84 -6.10
CA ILE A 128 33.54 -11.63 -7.02
C ILE A 128 33.93 -10.81 -8.27
N GLY A 129 34.91 -11.32 -9.03
CA GLY A 129 35.32 -10.69 -10.30
C GLY A 129 36.40 -9.61 -10.15
N SER A 130 36.63 -8.88 -11.24
CA SER A 130 37.60 -7.80 -11.36
C SER A 130 37.06 -6.73 -12.34
N PRO A 131 36.52 -5.61 -11.87
CA PRO A 131 36.39 -5.23 -10.45
C PRO A 131 35.47 -6.15 -9.64
N ARG A 132 35.56 -6.08 -8.32
CA ARG A 132 34.72 -6.84 -7.40
C ARG A 132 33.30 -6.32 -7.41
N ILE A 133 32.37 -7.18 -7.82
CA ILE A 133 30.93 -6.87 -7.88
C ILE A 133 30.10 -7.89 -7.10
N ALA A 134 28.94 -7.47 -6.62
CA ALA A 134 27.96 -8.34 -5.99
C ALA A 134 26.56 -8.06 -6.50
N THR A 135 25.78 -9.11 -6.77
CA THR A 135 24.37 -8.99 -7.12
C THR A 135 23.50 -9.13 -5.88
N VAL A 136 22.64 -8.16 -5.64
CA VAL A 136 21.61 -8.20 -4.59
C VAL A 136 20.29 -8.58 -5.23
N THR A 137 19.60 -9.58 -4.63
CA THR A 137 18.24 -9.97 -5.01
C THR A 137 17.23 -9.38 -4.02
N LEU A 138 16.23 -8.70 -4.56
CA LEU A 138 15.11 -8.14 -3.79
C LEU A 138 13.96 -9.15 -3.72
N SER A 139 13.55 -9.53 -2.53
CA SER A 139 12.43 -10.44 -2.31
C SER A 139 11.43 -9.84 -1.30
N PRO A 140 10.16 -9.72 -1.67
CA PRO A 140 9.60 -9.85 -3.02
C PRO A 140 10.17 -8.82 -3.99
N SER A 141 9.98 -8.99 -5.31
CA SER A 141 10.41 -7.99 -6.31
C SER A 141 9.64 -6.68 -6.13
N LEU A 142 10.25 -5.57 -6.55
CA LEU A 142 9.59 -4.26 -6.65
C LEU A 142 8.68 -4.23 -7.88
N PRO A 143 7.72 -3.30 -7.95
CA PRO A 143 6.83 -3.16 -9.12
C PRO A 143 7.59 -2.84 -10.42
N ASN A 144 8.71 -2.12 -10.32
CA ASN A 144 9.54 -1.70 -11.45
C ASN A 144 10.98 -1.40 -10.99
N SER A 145 11.82 -0.85 -11.87
CA SER A 145 13.21 -0.45 -11.57
C SER A 145 13.36 1.01 -11.13
N ASN A 146 12.26 1.72 -10.85
CA ASN A 146 12.30 3.12 -10.39
C ASN A 146 12.53 3.17 -8.87
N TYR A 147 13.77 3.03 -8.46
CA TYR A 147 14.19 3.14 -7.07
C TYR A 147 15.62 3.67 -6.99
N SER A 148 15.96 4.28 -5.87
CA SER A 148 17.35 4.62 -5.53
C SER A 148 17.97 3.54 -4.66
N VAL A 149 19.30 3.40 -4.75
CA VAL A 149 20.09 2.53 -3.87
C VAL A 149 21.17 3.37 -3.22
N THR A 150 21.18 3.37 -1.89
CA THR A 150 22.30 3.91 -1.11
C THR A 150 23.13 2.75 -0.59
N VAL A 151 24.44 2.85 -0.74
CA VAL A 151 25.38 1.81 -0.32
C VAL A 151 26.40 2.42 0.65
N THR A 152 26.69 1.70 1.72
CA THR A 152 27.77 2.03 2.66
C THR A 152 28.54 0.76 2.99
N GLY A 153 29.86 0.88 3.17
CA GLY A 153 30.72 -0.24 3.53
C GLY A 153 31.85 0.22 4.44
N GLY A 154 32.42 -0.71 5.19
CA GLY A 154 33.53 -0.43 6.12
C GLY A 154 34.87 -0.21 5.43
N ASP A 155 35.02 -0.58 4.16
CA ASP A 155 36.22 -0.34 3.38
C ASP A 155 36.19 1.05 2.72
N ALA A 156 37.30 1.78 2.72
CA ALA A 156 37.42 3.09 2.09
C ALA A 156 37.42 2.98 0.56
N ARG A 157 36.22 2.92 -0.03
CA ARG A 157 35.97 2.74 -1.48
C ARG A 157 34.87 3.64 -2.00
N SER A 158 34.84 3.83 -3.31
CA SER A 158 33.68 4.36 -4.04
C SER A 158 32.78 3.22 -4.45
N TRP A 159 31.48 3.36 -4.22
CA TRP A 159 30.49 2.37 -4.58
C TRP A 159 29.66 2.87 -5.76
N THR A 160 29.43 2.03 -6.75
CA THR A 160 28.51 2.33 -7.85
C THR A 160 27.46 1.24 -7.99
N ILE A 161 26.27 1.65 -8.43
CA ILE A 161 25.17 0.73 -8.79
C ILE A 161 25.17 0.65 -10.31
N GLU A 162 25.39 -0.56 -10.85
CA GLU A 162 25.51 -0.76 -12.29
C GLU A 162 24.18 -1.08 -12.93
N SER A 163 23.56 -2.22 -12.64
CA SER A 163 22.30 -2.59 -13.25
C SER A 163 21.20 -2.69 -12.21
N LYS A 164 20.00 -2.21 -12.58
CA LYS A 164 18.78 -2.31 -11.76
C LYS A 164 17.65 -2.93 -12.55
N THR A 165 16.98 -3.91 -11.95
CA THR A 165 15.74 -4.48 -12.41
C THR A 165 14.70 -4.40 -11.28
N ALA A 166 13.48 -4.84 -11.50
CA ALA A 166 12.49 -4.94 -10.43
C ALA A 166 12.92 -5.89 -9.29
N SER A 167 13.78 -6.86 -9.56
CA SER A 167 14.16 -7.91 -8.60
C SER A 167 15.63 -7.93 -8.19
N THR A 168 16.50 -7.17 -8.87
CA THR A 168 17.95 -7.20 -8.59
C THR A 168 18.61 -5.85 -8.82
N PHE A 169 19.75 -5.63 -8.17
CA PHE A 169 20.71 -4.60 -8.52
C PHE A 169 22.15 -5.09 -8.28
N VAL A 170 23.12 -4.50 -8.94
CA VAL A 170 24.53 -4.86 -8.83
C VAL A 170 25.30 -3.73 -8.16
N ILE A 171 26.04 -4.07 -7.11
CA ILE A 171 26.98 -3.17 -6.42
C ILE A 171 28.37 -3.43 -6.98
N ASN A 172 29.05 -2.39 -7.47
CA ASN A 172 30.44 -2.44 -7.86
C ASN A 172 31.32 -1.72 -6.81
N SER A 173 32.32 -2.41 -6.32
CA SER A 173 33.28 -1.86 -5.35
C SER A 173 34.35 -0.94 -5.97
N ASN A 174 34.35 -0.79 -7.28
CA ASN A 174 35.34 -0.05 -8.06
C ASN A 174 36.78 -0.41 -7.69
N SER A 175 37.03 -1.65 -7.31
CA SER A 175 38.35 -2.15 -6.89
C SER A 175 38.45 -3.64 -7.16
N ASN A 176 39.66 -4.09 -7.50
CA ASN A 176 40.02 -5.49 -7.67
C ASN A 176 40.44 -6.16 -6.34
N THR A 177 40.72 -5.35 -5.33
CA THR A 177 41.15 -5.85 -4.01
C THR A 177 39.94 -6.47 -3.28
N ALA A 178 40.17 -7.58 -2.57
CA ALA A 178 39.15 -8.20 -1.74
C ALA A 178 38.62 -7.22 -0.67
N LEU A 179 37.36 -7.36 -0.30
CA LEU A 179 36.77 -6.62 0.80
C LEU A 179 37.17 -7.26 2.14
N THR A 180 37.23 -6.44 3.18
CA THR A 180 37.47 -6.88 4.56
C THR A 180 36.25 -6.69 5.44
N ASN A 181 35.34 -5.82 5.03
CA ASN A 181 34.10 -5.51 5.76
C ASN A 181 32.86 -5.70 4.89
N ALA A 182 31.78 -6.10 5.52
CA ALA A 182 30.48 -6.21 4.86
C ALA A 182 30.00 -4.87 4.31
N VAL A 183 29.12 -4.94 3.33
CA VAL A 183 28.52 -3.79 2.66
C VAL A 183 27.03 -3.77 2.95
N TYR A 184 26.52 -2.62 3.35
CA TYR A 184 25.10 -2.40 3.66
C TYR A 184 24.44 -1.56 2.57
N TRP A 185 23.18 -1.83 2.31
CA TRP A 185 22.42 -1.12 1.30
C TRP A 185 21.03 -0.75 1.80
N ILE A 186 20.51 0.34 1.26
CA ILE A 186 19.13 0.79 1.43
C ILE A 186 18.57 1.08 0.05
N VAL A 187 17.39 0.53 -0.23
CA VAL A 187 16.59 0.81 -1.43
C VAL A 187 15.39 1.64 -1.02
N SER A 188 15.13 2.70 -1.76
CA SER A 188 13.93 3.55 -1.62
C SER A 188 13.27 3.71 -2.99
N THR A 189 12.01 3.32 -3.12
CA THR A 189 11.23 3.57 -4.33
C THR A 189 10.85 5.05 -4.41
N TYR A 190 10.72 5.55 -5.64
CA TYR A 190 10.15 6.87 -5.93
C TYR A 190 9.10 6.73 -7.03
N SER A 191 8.04 7.50 -6.91
CA SER A 191 6.94 7.59 -7.88
C SER A 191 7.25 8.58 -9.00
#